data_80c256cbb2a3103152c68aa5f66c446f
#
_entry.id   80c256cbb2a3103152c68aa5f66c446f
#
_cell.length_a   1.000
_cell.length_b   1.000
_cell.length_c   1.000
_cell.angle_alpha   90.00
_cell.angle_beta   90.00
_cell.angle_gamma   90.00
#
_symmetry.space_group_name_H-M   'P 1'
#
loop_
_entity.id
_entity.type
_entity.pdbx_description
1 polymer ?
#
loop_
_entity_poly.entity_id
_entity_poly.type
_entity_poly.pdbx_seq_one_letter_code
_entity_poly.pdbx_strand_id
1 'polypeptide(L)'
;MGKLKHAPPRRVKLGPVRQVNDWGRRDLMKMGAGAAMSVMGARTSAAQTAVTRSGWKNDAGRASGNGPMDDTTRQIVRYASSFPEANLTEPLAGALGDTMLDAVSSILSGFESEPARICARLARTTQSTLQSTVLGYGVTTSPELAAFANGCMLRHADFNDLGPGGHVSDILSGLLAVGEAFHSTGRQMLAAAAVGYEIAGALAAALPNGDQGWDGPFEGPATAMAAGRLMGLNEDQLANALSLTLVAHMPMKVSHAGALSHWKGCHSSEAVRCAVFSTLLAREGMTGPAQPFEGRQGLFEHIGRFKELHLPAASPDGRMVVQRMGFKRFPSEGSTQSILELTPQIRAWTKAEDIASIYVQLPHDGWLETADPPKWDPRNRETADHSMPYVIAVALIDGDVYLDSFTPKRIQDPAVRRLMEKITVGPDPRLTYQGAARLTVRTKAGGELVKETLVHLNTPMTRQEIVAKFNRVCTFMSVSDEQRDRARAEWQNLSAVRDIAEPIRALAHFGRPLPL
;
A
#
# COMPACT_ATOMS: atom_id res chain seq x y z
N MET A 1 -18.82 -4.11 -52.64
CA MET A 1 -19.94 -5.02 -52.38
C MET A 1 -19.42 -6.26 -51.70
N GLY A 2 -19.89 -6.59 -50.52
CA GLY A 2 -19.47 -7.74 -49.72
C GLY A 2 -19.88 -7.55 -48.27
N LYS A 3 -21.15 -7.83 -47.94
CA LYS A 3 -21.70 -7.74 -46.58
C LYS A 3 -21.21 -8.93 -45.74
N LEU A 4 -20.36 -8.68 -44.72
CA LEU A 4 -20.06 -9.65 -43.67
C LEU A 4 -21.21 -9.70 -42.67
N LYS A 5 -21.88 -10.85 -42.62
CA LYS A 5 -22.92 -11.14 -41.62
C LYS A 5 -22.25 -11.53 -40.29
N HIS A 6 -22.51 -10.76 -39.22
CA HIS A 6 -22.17 -11.16 -37.86
C HIS A 6 -23.14 -12.26 -37.38
N ALA A 7 -22.58 -13.38 -36.95
CA ALA A 7 -23.32 -14.43 -36.25
C ALA A 7 -23.43 -14.07 -34.76
N PRO A 8 -24.56 -14.32 -34.09
CA PRO A 8 -24.73 -14.04 -32.67
C PRO A 8 -23.96 -15.04 -31.79
N PRO A 9 -23.53 -14.64 -30.56
CA PRO A 9 -22.79 -15.51 -29.68
C PRO A 9 -23.65 -16.68 -29.17
N ARG A 10 -23.08 -17.87 -29.14
CA ARG A 10 -23.71 -19.10 -28.63
C ARG A 10 -23.97 -18.94 -27.11
N ARG A 11 -25.23 -19.10 -26.72
CA ARG A 11 -25.63 -19.26 -25.32
C ARG A 11 -25.12 -20.61 -24.80
N VAL A 12 -24.27 -20.58 -23.78
CA VAL A 12 -23.91 -21.76 -22.98
C VAL A 12 -25.10 -22.09 -22.08
N LYS A 13 -25.72 -23.23 -22.25
CA LYS A 13 -26.75 -23.76 -21.35
C LYS A 13 -26.05 -24.28 -20.09
N LEU A 14 -26.20 -23.60 -18.98
CA LEU A 14 -25.86 -24.13 -17.66
C LEU A 14 -26.91 -25.19 -17.29
N GLY A 15 -26.46 -26.39 -16.97
CA GLY A 15 -27.30 -27.46 -16.47
C GLY A 15 -27.81 -27.14 -15.03
N PRO A 16 -28.85 -27.83 -14.56
CA PRO A 16 -29.49 -27.50 -13.29
C PRO A 16 -28.54 -27.73 -12.10
N VAL A 17 -28.38 -26.69 -11.30
CA VAL A 17 -27.70 -26.76 -9.99
C VAL A 17 -28.53 -27.68 -9.09
N ARG A 18 -27.95 -28.80 -8.64
CA ARG A 18 -28.58 -29.64 -7.60
C ARG A 18 -28.64 -28.84 -6.30
N GLN A 19 -29.86 -28.63 -5.81
CA GLN A 19 -30.10 -28.14 -4.47
C GLN A 19 -29.50 -29.10 -3.45
N VAL A 20 -28.65 -28.60 -2.56
CA VAL A 20 -28.18 -29.32 -1.39
C VAL A 20 -29.33 -29.29 -0.38
N ASN A 21 -29.91 -30.44 -0.10
CA ASN A 21 -31.02 -30.59 0.83
C ASN A 21 -30.60 -30.20 2.25
N ASP A 22 -31.49 -29.48 2.92
CA ASP A 22 -31.52 -29.17 4.36
C ASP A 22 -31.32 -30.45 5.20
N TRP A 23 -30.21 -30.52 5.92
CA TRP A 23 -30.03 -31.50 6.97
C TRP A 23 -30.62 -30.94 8.27
N GLY A 24 -31.78 -31.44 8.66
CA GLY A 24 -32.43 -31.03 9.90
C GLY A 24 -31.63 -31.49 11.15
N ARG A 25 -31.70 -30.70 12.22
CA ARG A 25 -31.07 -30.95 13.53
C ARG A 25 -31.30 -32.38 14.11
N ARG A 26 -32.26 -33.12 13.60
CA ARG A 26 -32.56 -34.51 14.02
C ARG A 26 -31.62 -35.56 13.44
N ASP A 27 -30.94 -35.28 12.33
CA ASP A 27 -30.05 -36.26 11.69
C ASP A 27 -28.63 -36.24 12.29
N LEU A 28 -28.24 -35.12 12.90
CA LEU A 28 -26.98 -35.00 13.63
C LEU A 28 -26.97 -35.75 14.97
N MET A 29 -28.13 -35.98 15.60
CA MET A 29 -28.20 -36.75 16.87
C MET A 29 -28.22 -38.25 16.66
N LYS A 30 -28.44 -38.75 15.45
CA LYS A 30 -28.41 -40.20 15.17
C LYS A 30 -27.01 -40.75 14.84
N MET A 31 -26.04 -39.89 14.52
CA MET A 31 -24.66 -40.32 14.28
C MET A 31 -23.79 -40.40 15.52
N GLY A 32 -24.26 -39.91 16.67
CA GLY A 32 -23.52 -39.91 17.95
C GLY A 32 -23.71 -41.15 18.82
N ALA A 33 -24.62 -42.08 18.49
CA ALA A 33 -24.98 -43.22 19.35
C ALA A 33 -24.51 -44.60 18.84
N GLY A 34 -23.77 -44.65 17.72
CA GLY A 34 -23.36 -45.92 17.09
C GLY A 34 -21.90 -46.33 17.24
N ALA A 35 -21.07 -45.55 17.94
CA ALA A 35 -19.62 -45.77 17.97
C ALA A 35 -19.06 -46.30 19.29
N ALA A 36 -19.86 -46.92 20.15
CA ALA A 36 -19.40 -47.43 21.41
C ALA A 36 -19.86 -48.88 21.67
N MET A 37 -19.65 -49.82 20.74
CA MET A 37 -19.62 -51.25 21.01
C MET A 37 -19.24 -52.04 19.76
N SER A 38 -17.97 -52.32 19.56
CA SER A 38 -17.41 -53.58 19.02
C SER A 38 -15.89 -53.42 18.78
N VAL A 39 -15.13 -53.55 19.84
CA VAL A 39 -13.71 -53.88 19.77
C VAL A 39 -13.54 -55.21 20.45
N MET A 40 -13.87 -56.30 19.76
CA MET A 40 -13.31 -57.63 19.98
C MET A 40 -13.45 -58.45 18.70
N GLY A 41 -12.30 -58.75 18.10
CA GLY A 41 -12.13 -59.93 17.26
C GLY A 41 -12.33 -59.76 15.75
N ALA A 42 -11.28 -59.30 15.04
CA ALA A 42 -10.89 -59.88 13.75
C ALA A 42 -9.44 -59.48 13.45
N ARG A 43 -8.52 -60.40 13.61
CA ARG A 43 -7.19 -60.33 13.03
C ARG A 43 -7.34 -60.55 11.53
N THR A 44 -7.24 -59.51 10.75
CA THR A 44 -6.93 -59.59 9.32
C THR A 44 -5.67 -58.76 9.07
N SER A 45 -4.64 -59.43 8.60
CA SER A 45 -3.36 -58.85 8.20
C SER A 45 -3.60 -57.91 7.00
N ALA A 46 -3.69 -56.63 7.26
CA ALA A 46 -3.43 -55.60 6.26
C ALA A 46 -1.98 -55.16 6.48
N ALA A 47 -1.13 -55.41 5.49
CA ALA A 47 0.22 -54.88 5.45
C ALA A 47 0.12 -53.36 5.51
N GLN A 48 0.20 -52.76 6.69
CA GLN A 48 0.55 -51.37 6.86
C GLN A 48 1.98 -51.25 6.37
N THR A 49 2.11 -50.62 5.19
CA THR A 49 3.39 -50.08 4.75
C THR A 49 3.80 -49.09 5.84
N ALA A 50 4.58 -49.55 6.78
CA ALA A 50 5.22 -48.68 7.76
C ALA A 50 6.12 -47.78 6.94
N VAL A 51 5.71 -46.51 6.81
CA VAL A 51 6.63 -45.43 6.42
C VAL A 51 7.67 -45.43 7.53
N THR A 52 8.77 -46.14 7.28
CA THR A 52 9.87 -46.20 8.23
C THR A 52 10.39 -44.79 8.41
N ARG A 53 10.43 -44.31 9.64
CA ARG A 53 11.05 -43.05 10.10
C ARG A 53 12.53 -42.94 9.76
N SER A 54 13.07 -43.81 8.93
CA SER A 54 14.51 -43.87 8.61
C SER A 54 15.05 -42.74 7.69
N GLY A 55 14.20 -41.79 7.27
CA GLY A 55 14.63 -40.60 6.52
C GLY A 55 14.61 -39.31 7.32
N TRP A 56 14.04 -39.30 8.51
CA TRP A 56 14.00 -38.12 9.38
C TRP A 56 15.19 -38.21 10.35
N LYS A 57 16.30 -37.61 9.96
CA LYS A 57 17.36 -37.34 10.94
C LYS A 57 16.76 -36.33 11.93
N ASN A 58 16.47 -36.80 13.14
CA ASN A 58 16.23 -35.95 14.28
C ASN A 58 17.52 -35.15 14.53
N ASP A 59 17.57 -33.90 14.05
CA ASP A 59 18.46 -32.90 14.63
C ASP A 59 17.92 -32.53 16.01
N ALA A 60 18.07 -33.47 16.96
CA ALA A 60 17.66 -33.33 18.36
C ALA A 60 18.56 -32.34 19.13
N GLY A 61 19.01 -31.28 18.50
CA GLY A 61 19.90 -30.29 19.08
C GLY A 61 19.44 -28.83 18.93
N ARG A 62 18.36 -28.55 18.21
CA ARG A 62 17.83 -27.19 18.10
C ARG A 62 16.42 -27.12 18.68
N ALA A 63 16.30 -26.45 19.80
CA ALA A 63 15.08 -26.27 20.58
C ALA A 63 14.07 -25.29 19.95
N SER A 64 14.06 -25.12 18.64
CA SER A 64 13.01 -24.44 17.89
C SER A 64 12.79 -25.22 16.61
N GLY A 65 11.56 -25.48 16.23
CA GLY A 65 11.18 -26.26 15.04
C GLY A 65 11.62 -25.68 13.70
N ASN A 66 12.64 -24.83 13.70
CA ASN A 66 13.18 -24.15 12.53
C ASN A 66 14.44 -24.91 12.06
N GLY A 67 14.34 -25.50 10.87
CA GLY A 67 15.50 -25.88 10.09
C GLY A 67 16.37 -24.65 9.73
N PRO A 68 17.41 -24.81 8.90
CA PRO A 68 18.22 -23.67 8.42
C PRO A 68 17.34 -22.71 7.60
N MET A 69 17.52 -21.40 7.81
CA MET A 69 16.91 -20.35 6.98
C MET A 69 17.25 -20.60 5.51
N ASP A 70 16.32 -20.30 4.61
CA ASP A 70 16.65 -20.21 3.18
C ASP A 70 17.60 -19.03 2.88
N ASP A 71 18.22 -19.04 1.71
CA ASP A 71 19.24 -18.06 1.36
C ASP A 71 18.64 -16.66 1.20
N THR A 72 17.45 -16.56 0.65
CA THR A 72 16.69 -15.30 0.51
C THR A 72 16.38 -14.69 1.88
N THR A 73 15.86 -15.47 2.82
CA THR A 73 15.61 -15.01 4.21
C THR A 73 16.92 -14.54 4.85
N ARG A 74 17.99 -15.31 4.72
CA ARG A 74 19.30 -14.97 5.30
C ARG A 74 19.86 -13.65 4.76
N GLN A 75 19.73 -13.41 3.44
CA GLN A 75 20.20 -12.19 2.81
C GLN A 75 19.42 -10.97 3.33
N ILE A 76 18.10 -11.05 3.42
CA ILE A 76 17.24 -9.98 3.91
C ILE A 76 17.53 -9.67 5.39
N VAL A 77 17.60 -10.70 6.23
CA VAL A 77 17.86 -10.56 7.67
C VAL A 77 19.22 -9.95 7.95
N ARG A 78 20.28 -10.43 7.26
CA ARG A 78 21.63 -9.86 7.39
C ARG A 78 21.67 -8.39 6.99
N TYR A 79 21.03 -8.02 5.89
CA TYR A 79 20.95 -6.63 5.50
C TYR A 79 20.25 -5.80 6.57
N ALA A 80 19.09 -6.27 7.06
CA ALA A 80 18.34 -5.58 8.10
C ALA A 80 19.12 -5.43 9.41
N SER A 81 19.79 -6.48 9.88
CA SER A 81 20.54 -6.47 11.15
C SER A 81 21.82 -5.63 11.08
N SER A 82 22.52 -5.65 9.94
CA SER A 82 23.85 -5.06 9.81
C SER A 82 23.89 -3.59 9.37
N PHE A 83 22.77 -2.98 8.96
CA PHE A 83 22.74 -1.59 8.49
C PHE A 83 23.11 -0.60 9.62
N PRO A 84 24.30 0.07 9.55
CA PRO A 84 24.74 0.94 10.63
C PRO A 84 24.13 2.33 10.53
N GLU A 85 23.79 2.94 11.65
CA GLU A 85 23.30 4.33 11.68
C GLU A 85 24.33 5.35 11.14
N ALA A 86 25.61 4.98 11.10
CA ALA A 86 26.66 5.80 10.50
C ALA A 86 26.46 6.01 8.99
N ASN A 87 25.72 5.11 8.31
CA ASN A 87 25.37 5.25 6.90
C ASN A 87 24.29 6.33 6.64
N LEU A 88 23.65 6.86 7.68
CA LEU A 88 22.76 8.02 7.56
C LEU A 88 23.57 9.29 7.31
N THR A 89 24.11 9.39 6.09
CA THR A 89 24.75 10.62 5.59
C THR A 89 23.71 11.73 5.42
N GLU A 90 24.15 13.00 5.38
CA GLU A 90 23.24 14.15 5.25
C GLU A 90 22.28 14.05 4.03
N PRO A 91 22.72 13.66 2.83
CA PRO A 91 21.80 13.49 1.71
C PRO A 91 20.75 12.41 1.95
N LEU A 92 21.10 11.31 2.62
CA LEU A 92 20.16 10.24 2.91
C LEU A 92 19.20 10.62 4.04
N ALA A 93 19.71 11.18 5.12
CA ALA A 93 18.89 11.66 6.25
C ALA A 93 17.91 12.75 5.81
N GLY A 94 18.36 13.64 4.91
CA GLY A 94 17.50 14.66 4.30
C GLY A 94 16.37 14.07 3.46
N ALA A 95 16.67 13.11 2.60
CA ALA A 95 15.64 12.44 1.79
C ALA A 95 14.62 11.68 2.66
N LEU A 96 15.09 11.00 3.71
CA LEU A 96 14.22 10.32 4.67
C LEU A 96 13.34 11.31 5.46
N GLY A 97 13.90 12.45 5.87
CA GLY A 97 13.13 13.52 6.52
C GLY A 97 12.02 14.09 5.63
N ASP A 98 12.33 14.33 4.37
CA ASP A 98 11.37 14.79 3.37
C ASP A 98 10.25 13.74 3.15
N THR A 99 10.63 12.45 3.09
CA THR A 99 9.67 11.33 2.99
C THR A 99 8.78 11.23 4.23
N MET A 100 9.34 11.39 5.43
CA MET A 100 8.55 11.42 6.67
C MET A 100 7.55 12.58 6.68
N LEU A 101 7.97 13.77 6.26
CA LEU A 101 7.08 14.93 6.21
C LEU A 101 5.95 14.73 5.18
N ASP A 102 6.24 14.11 4.03
CA ASP A 102 5.24 13.75 3.02
C ASP A 102 4.25 12.71 3.55
N ALA A 103 4.74 11.66 4.23
CA ALA A 103 3.89 10.64 4.83
C ALA A 103 2.97 11.22 5.91
N VAL A 104 3.50 12.08 6.80
CA VAL A 104 2.69 12.80 7.79
C VAL A 104 1.65 13.69 7.11
N SER A 105 2.01 14.41 6.03
CA SER A 105 1.06 15.19 5.23
C SER A 105 -0.09 14.31 4.71
N SER A 106 0.25 13.12 4.23
CA SER A 106 -0.72 12.17 3.70
C SER A 106 -1.63 11.61 4.79
N ILE A 107 -1.09 11.30 6.00
CA ILE A 107 -1.90 10.92 7.17
C ILE A 107 -2.90 12.04 7.52
N LEU A 108 -2.42 13.28 7.64
CA LEU A 108 -3.28 14.42 7.94
C LEU A 108 -4.39 14.58 6.89
N SER A 109 -4.09 14.39 5.60
CA SER A 109 -5.06 14.50 4.51
C SER A 109 -6.20 13.47 4.59
N GLY A 110 -5.97 12.32 5.21
CA GLY A 110 -6.96 11.25 5.40
C GLY A 110 -7.77 11.33 6.70
N PHE A 111 -7.46 12.27 7.58
CA PHE A 111 -8.01 12.35 8.93
C PHE A 111 -9.54 12.37 9.00
N GLU A 112 -10.21 13.16 8.15
CA GLU A 112 -11.68 13.30 8.18
C GLU A 112 -12.42 12.18 7.44
N SER A 113 -11.71 11.17 6.93
CA SER A 113 -12.31 10.10 6.15
C SER A 113 -13.15 9.13 7.00
N GLU A 114 -14.15 8.49 6.38
CA GLU A 114 -14.92 7.46 7.07
C GLU A 114 -14.08 6.24 7.47
N PRO A 115 -13.16 5.72 6.63
CA PRO A 115 -12.22 4.68 7.07
C PRO A 115 -11.41 5.06 8.32
N ALA A 116 -10.90 6.29 8.38
CA ALA A 116 -10.15 6.77 9.55
C ALA A 116 -11.01 6.75 10.83
N ARG A 117 -12.27 7.23 10.74
CA ARG A 117 -13.20 7.20 11.87
C ARG A 117 -13.53 5.78 12.32
N ILE A 118 -13.76 4.86 11.37
CA ILE A 118 -13.98 3.43 11.67
C ILE A 118 -12.79 2.85 12.43
N CYS A 119 -11.57 3.10 11.93
CA CYS A 119 -10.33 2.61 12.55
C CYS A 119 -10.13 3.21 13.94
N ALA A 120 -10.36 4.51 14.13
CA ALA A 120 -10.23 5.16 15.43
C ALA A 120 -11.25 4.65 16.45
N ARG A 121 -12.52 4.38 16.03
CA ARG A 121 -13.51 3.74 16.90
C ARG A 121 -13.07 2.35 17.34
N LEU A 122 -12.53 1.54 16.43
CA LEU A 122 -12.02 0.21 16.75
C LEU A 122 -10.81 0.29 17.68
N ALA A 123 -9.82 1.12 17.34
CA ALA A 123 -8.61 1.33 18.14
C ALA A 123 -8.92 1.71 19.59
N ARG A 124 -9.92 2.55 19.82
CA ARG A 124 -10.37 2.97 21.15
C ARG A 124 -10.90 1.84 22.03
N THR A 125 -11.29 0.70 21.46
CA THR A 125 -11.79 -0.46 22.22
C THR A 125 -10.67 -1.30 22.83
N THR A 126 -9.41 -1.04 22.47
CA THR A 126 -8.25 -1.83 22.89
C THR A 126 -7.36 -1.05 23.82
N GLN A 127 -7.03 -1.65 24.96
CA GLN A 127 -6.01 -1.14 25.89
C GLN A 127 -4.74 -1.98 25.75
N SER A 128 -3.59 -1.35 25.76
CA SER A 128 -2.29 -2.01 25.65
C SER A 128 -1.28 -1.40 26.63
N THR A 129 -0.33 -2.20 27.10
CA THR A 129 0.84 -1.72 27.84
C THR A 129 1.88 -1.11 26.90
N LEU A 130 1.95 -1.59 25.66
CA LEU A 130 2.67 -0.94 24.57
C LEU A 130 1.68 0.01 23.89
N GLN A 131 1.88 1.30 24.03
CA GLN A 131 0.94 2.31 23.55
C GLN A 131 1.48 3.04 22.33
N SER A 132 0.60 3.22 21.35
CA SER A 132 0.85 4.03 20.16
C SER A 132 -0.36 4.89 19.83
N THR A 133 -0.10 6.07 19.25
CA THR A 133 -1.10 7.11 19.02
C THR A 133 -1.71 6.98 17.63
N VAL A 134 -3.04 7.05 17.55
CA VAL A 134 -3.77 7.34 16.31
C VAL A 134 -3.78 8.86 16.13
N LEU A 135 -3.04 9.33 15.13
CA LEU A 135 -2.84 10.76 14.87
C LEU A 135 -4.17 11.49 14.64
N GLY A 136 -4.30 12.68 15.14
CA GLY A 136 -5.47 13.52 15.04
C GLY A 136 -6.62 13.15 15.99
N TYR A 137 -6.81 11.86 16.30
CA TYR A 137 -7.88 11.40 17.19
C TYR A 137 -7.49 11.32 18.66
N GLY A 138 -6.18 11.40 18.96
CA GLY A 138 -5.66 11.29 20.33
C GLY A 138 -5.97 9.95 21.01
N VAL A 139 -6.37 8.96 20.24
CA VAL A 139 -6.60 7.61 20.73
C VAL A 139 -5.26 6.91 20.86
N THR A 140 -4.96 6.39 22.04
CA THR A 140 -3.83 5.48 22.27
C THR A 140 -4.33 4.04 22.29
N THR A 141 -3.61 3.15 21.62
CA THR A 141 -3.97 1.74 21.46
C THR A 141 -2.71 0.89 21.30
N SER A 142 -2.86 -0.38 20.94
CA SER A 142 -1.72 -1.25 20.61
C SER A 142 -1.02 -0.82 19.30
N PRO A 143 0.28 -1.10 19.16
CA PRO A 143 1.05 -0.64 18.00
C PRO A 143 0.48 -1.09 16.65
N GLU A 144 0.01 -2.33 16.55
CA GLU A 144 -0.55 -2.87 15.31
C GLU A 144 -1.88 -2.19 14.92
N LEU A 145 -2.71 -1.80 15.89
CA LEU A 145 -3.95 -1.06 15.60
C LEU A 145 -3.69 0.41 15.28
N ALA A 146 -2.73 1.04 15.94
CA ALA A 146 -2.30 2.40 15.60
C ALA A 146 -1.67 2.43 14.18
N ALA A 147 -0.83 1.43 13.85
CA ALA A 147 -0.27 1.26 12.51
C ALA A 147 -1.36 1.15 11.44
N PHE A 148 -2.38 0.33 11.67
CA PHE A 148 -3.52 0.19 10.75
C PHE A 148 -4.28 1.49 10.57
N ALA A 149 -4.65 2.16 11.66
CA ALA A 149 -5.43 3.39 11.61
C ALA A 149 -4.68 4.53 10.90
N ASN A 150 -3.41 4.74 11.26
CA ASN A 150 -2.55 5.75 10.64
C ASN A 150 -2.27 5.40 9.17
N GLY A 151 -2.10 4.13 8.84
CA GLY A 151 -1.90 3.65 7.47
C GLY A 151 -3.14 3.88 6.59
N CYS A 152 -4.35 3.59 7.10
CA CYS A 152 -5.58 3.90 6.38
C CYS A 152 -5.72 5.40 6.10
N MET A 153 -5.33 6.27 7.03
CA MET A 153 -5.27 7.72 6.78
C MET A 153 -4.23 8.07 5.73
N LEU A 154 -3.03 7.48 5.82
CA LEU A 154 -1.93 7.72 4.89
C LEU A 154 -2.31 7.43 3.45
N ARG A 155 -3.00 6.30 3.21
CA ARG A 155 -3.37 5.84 1.87
C ARG A 155 -4.70 6.40 1.35
N HIS A 156 -5.57 6.93 2.23
CA HIS A 156 -6.93 7.34 1.85
C HIS A 156 -6.97 8.32 0.69
N ALA A 157 -6.15 9.35 0.73
CA ALA A 157 -6.15 10.40 -0.28
C ALA A 157 -5.33 10.05 -1.53
N ASP A 158 -4.67 8.90 -1.56
CA ASP A 158 -3.75 8.49 -2.62
C ASP A 158 -2.70 9.58 -2.94
N PHE A 159 -2.13 10.17 -1.88
CA PHE A 159 -1.34 11.40 -1.93
C PHE A 159 0.11 11.21 -1.48
N ASN A 160 0.47 10.01 -1.02
CA ASN A 160 1.82 9.64 -0.57
C ASN A 160 2.77 9.34 -1.72
N ASP A 161 3.98 8.94 -1.40
CA ASP A 161 5.05 8.67 -2.36
C ASP A 161 4.69 7.58 -3.38
N LEU A 162 5.49 7.51 -4.44
CA LEU A 162 5.42 6.45 -5.45
C LEU A 162 6.81 6.30 -6.09
N GLY A 163 7.26 5.06 -6.25
CA GLY A 163 8.57 4.81 -6.86
C GLY A 163 8.95 3.33 -6.92
N PRO A 164 10.24 3.02 -6.90
CA PRO A 164 10.70 1.63 -6.84
C PRO A 164 10.14 0.92 -5.60
N GLY A 165 9.32 -0.11 -5.82
CA GLY A 165 8.62 -0.81 -4.74
C GLY A 165 7.18 -0.37 -4.50
N GLY A 166 6.66 0.57 -5.28
CA GLY A 166 5.29 1.09 -5.15
C GLY A 166 5.17 2.26 -4.17
N HIS A 167 4.22 2.19 -3.26
CA HIS A 167 3.96 3.18 -2.21
C HIS A 167 4.68 2.83 -0.90
N VAL A 168 6.00 2.80 -0.92
CA VAL A 168 6.79 2.27 0.19
C VAL A 168 6.58 3.04 1.50
N SER A 169 6.15 4.31 1.45
CA SER A 169 5.81 5.08 2.67
C SER A 169 4.70 4.44 3.52
N ASP A 170 3.95 3.48 3.01
CA ASP A 170 2.94 2.74 3.78
C ASP A 170 3.55 2.07 5.02
N ILE A 171 4.82 1.59 4.93
CA ILE A 171 5.56 1.03 6.06
C ILE A 171 5.73 2.01 7.22
N LEU A 172 5.74 3.33 6.92
CA LEU A 172 6.01 4.35 7.94
C LEU A 172 4.91 4.40 9.00
N SER A 173 3.67 4.04 8.68
CA SER A 173 2.60 3.92 9.67
C SER A 173 2.92 2.89 10.76
N GLY A 174 3.52 1.76 10.38
CA GLY A 174 4.01 0.75 11.31
C GLY A 174 5.23 1.21 12.10
N LEU A 175 6.16 1.89 11.42
CA LEU A 175 7.38 2.37 12.08
C LEU A 175 7.08 3.48 13.08
N LEU A 176 6.15 4.39 12.80
CA LEU A 176 5.68 5.41 13.74
C LEU A 176 5.10 4.76 14.99
N ALA A 177 4.20 3.78 14.81
CA ALA A 177 3.59 3.09 15.93
C ALA A 177 4.60 2.32 16.80
N VAL A 178 5.51 1.59 16.17
CA VAL A 178 6.55 0.85 16.90
C VAL A 178 7.58 1.80 17.51
N GLY A 179 8.01 2.81 16.78
CA GLY A 179 8.96 3.81 17.27
C GLY A 179 8.46 4.52 18.53
N GLU A 180 7.17 4.90 18.55
CA GLU A 180 6.54 5.49 19.74
C GLU A 180 6.50 4.50 20.91
N ALA A 181 6.02 3.28 20.69
CA ALA A 181 5.88 2.27 21.72
C ALA A 181 7.22 1.83 22.34
N PHE A 182 8.31 1.93 21.59
CA PHE A 182 9.65 1.54 22.00
C PHE A 182 10.59 2.73 22.25
N HIS A 183 10.07 3.95 22.25
CA HIS A 183 10.84 5.18 22.54
C HIS A 183 12.09 5.32 21.67
N SER A 184 11.95 5.01 20.38
CA SER A 184 13.07 5.07 19.43
C SER A 184 13.51 6.52 19.21
N THR A 185 14.83 6.71 19.02
CA THR A 185 15.35 8.01 18.57
C THR A 185 15.00 8.27 17.12
N GLY A 186 15.00 9.52 16.69
CA GLY A 186 14.81 9.88 15.30
C GLY A 186 15.85 9.24 14.36
N ARG A 187 17.10 9.06 14.80
CA ARG A 187 18.13 8.36 14.02
C ARG A 187 17.82 6.87 13.84
N GLN A 188 17.36 6.19 14.89
CA GLN A 188 16.91 4.81 14.80
C GLN A 188 15.73 4.68 13.82
N MET A 189 14.77 5.62 13.91
CA MET A 189 13.63 5.68 13.00
C MET A 189 14.08 5.85 11.54
N LEU A 190 14.99 6.79 11.24
CA LEU A 190 15.50 7.01 9.90
C LEU A 190 16.28 5.79 9.38
N ALA A 191 17.09 5.13 10.23
CA ALA A 191 17.81 3.92 9.84
C ALA A 191 16.85 2.76 9.54
N ALA A 192 15.80 2.58 10.34
CA ALA A 192 14.78 1.57 10.11
C ALA A 192 14.00 1.85 8.82
N ALA A 193 13.63 3.10 8.57
CA ALA A 193 12.97 3.50 7.33
C ALA A 193 13.87 3.23 6.11
N ALA A 194 15.16 3.59 6.15
CA ALA A 194 16.11 3.30 5.08
C ALA A 194 16.14 1.80 4.74
N VAL A 195 16.23 0.94 5.75
CA VAL A 195 16.23 -0.51 5.59
C VAL A 195 14.91 -0.99 4.98
N GLY A 196 13.77 -0.50 5.46
CA GLY A 196 12.45 -0.88 4.92
C GLY A 196 12.31 -0.51 3.45
N TYR A 197 12.67 0.71 3.06
CA TYR A 197 12.65 1.15 1.66
C TYR A 197 13.54 0.29 0.75
N GLU A 198 14.76 -0.02 1.19
CA GLU A 198 15.66 -0.88 0.40
C GLU A 198 15.11 -2.29 0.22
N ILE A 199 14.56 -2.89 1.27
CA ILE A 199 14.01 -4.24 1.20
C ILE A 199 12.78 -4.27 0.29
N ALA A 200 11.85 -3.32 0.42
CA ALA A 200 10.67 -3.24 -0.44
C ALA A 200 11.06 -3.09 -1.92
N GLY A 201 11.96 -2.15 -2.21
CA GLY A 201 12.41 -1.90 -3.59
C GLY A 201 13.21 -3.06 -4.18
N ALA A 202 14.08 -3.69 -3.40
CA ALA A 202 14.86 -4.85 -3.84
C ALA A 202 13.98 -6.06 -4.14
N LEU A 203 13.02 -6.36 -3.27
CA LEU A 203 12.09 -7.47 -3.47
C LEU A 203 11.17 -7.23 -4.68
N ALA A 204 10.67 -6.01 -4.86
CA ALA A 204 9.86 -5.66 -6.03
C ALA A 204 10.65 -5.77 -7.33
N ALA A 205 11.90 -5.32 -7.36
CA ALA A 205 12.78 -5.45 -8.52
C ALA A 205 13.15 -6.92 -8.84
N ALA A 206 13.19 -7.78 -7.83
CA ALA A 206 13.50 -9.19 -7.98
C ALA A 206 12.34 -10.04 -8.51
N LEU A 207 11.09 -9.54 -8.50
CA LEU A 207 9.92 -10.26 -9.01
C LEU A 207 10.11 -10.67 -10.47
N PRO A 208 9.86 -11.95 -10.84
CA PRO A 208 10.13 -12.44 -12.19
C PRO A 208 9.21 -11.88 -13.26
N ASN A 209 7.93 -11.66 -12.96
CA ASN A 209 6.87 -11.33 -13.90
C ASN A 209 6.01 -10.14 -13.44
N GLY A 210 6.58 -9.20 -12.69
CA GLY A 210 5.82 -8.10 -12.10
C GLY A 210 5.00 -8.52 -10.88
N ASP A 211 3.94 -7.80 -10.58
CA ASP A 211 3.16 -7.96 -9.36
C ASP A 211 2.26 -9.23 -9.33
N GLN A 212 2.01 -9.84 -10.47
CA GLN A 212 1.21 -11.08 -10.61
C GLN A 212 -0.17 -11.03 -9.93
N GLY A 213 -0.77 -9.85 -9.77
CA GLY A 213 -2.05 -9.65 -9.11
C GLY A 213 -1.94 -9.39 -7.59
N TRP A 214 -0.72 -9.22 -7.09
CA TRP A 214 -0.46 -8.71 -5.75
C TRP A 214 -0.27 -7.19 -5.79
N ASP A 215 -0.58 -6.52 -4.69
CA ASP A 215 -0.46 -5.07 -4.55
C ASP A 215 0.37 -4.73 -3.31
N GLY A 216 1.53 -4.11 -3.53
CA GLY A 216 2.49 -3.84 -2.47
C GLY A 216 2.90 -5.10 -1.66
N PRO A 217 3.21 -6.24 -2.31
CA PRO A 217 3.35 -7.52 -1.62
C PRO A 217 4.49 -7.54 -0.60
N PHE A 218 5.41 -6.59 -0.69
CA PHE A 218 6.61 -6.56 0.16
C PHE A 218 6.60 -5.44 1.21
N GLU A 219 5.54 -4.67 1.32
CA GLU A 219 5.36 -3.69 2.41
C GLU A 219 5.32 -4.38 3.79
N GLY A 220 4.63 -5.53 3.88
CA GLY A 220 4.64 -6.35 5.09
C GLY A 220 6.05 -6.83 5.48
N PRO A 221 6.75 -7.61 4.64
CA PRO A 221 8.14 -8.02 4.87
C PRO A 221 9.10 -6.87 5.20
N ALA A 222 9.02 -5.76 4.47
CA ALA A 222 9.83 -4.56 4.72
C ALA A 222 9.53 -3.95 6.10
N THR A 223 8.24 -3.86 6.46
CA THR A 223 7.81 -3.40 7.80
C THR A 223 8.33 -4.32 8.89
N ALA A 224 8.22 -5.64 8.74
CA ALA A 224 8.69 -6.58 9.75
C ALA A 224 10.19 -6.42 10.03
N MET A 225 11.00 -6.24 8.99
CA MET A 225 12.45 -6.01 9.14
C MET A 225 12.75 -4.67 9.81
N ALA A 226 12.13 -3.61 9.36
CA ALA A 226 12.35 -2.27 9.88
C ALA A 226 11.82 -2.12 11.34
N ALA A 227 10.62 -2.64 11.63
CA ALA A 227 10.04 -2.66 12.96
C ALA A 227 10.86 -3.54 13.93
N GLY A 228 11.32 -4.71 13.46
CA GLY A 228 12.16 -5.59 14.25
C GLY A 228 13.47 -4.93 14.69
N ARG A 229 14.06 -4.07 13.84
CA ARG A 229 15.21 -3.25 14.23
C ARG A 229 14.86 -2.28 15.36
N LEU A 230 13.73 -1.59 15.27
CA LEU A 230 13.29 -0.67 16.33
C LEU A 230 13.02 -1.40 17.64
N MET A 231 12.56 -2.66 17.58
CA MET A 231 12.37 -3.51 18.75
C MET A 231 13.65 -4.17 19.27
N GLY A 232 14.80 -4.02 18.58
CA GLY A 232 16.07 -4.64 18.96
C GLY A 232 16.12 -6.15 18.77
N LEU A 233 15.41 -6.70 17.79
CA LEU A 233 15.37 -8.14 17.54
C LEU A 233 16.70 -8.65 16.99
N ASN A 234 17.09 -9.87 17.42
CA ASN A 234 18.22 -10.59 16.84
C ASN A 234 17.85 -11.24 15.48
N GLU A 235 18.85 -11.81 14.78
CA GLU A 235 18.65 -12.39 13.43
C GLU A 235 17.62 -13.53 13.40
N ASP A 236 17.58 -14.39 14.41
CA ASP A 236 16.60 -15.47 14.50
C ASP A 236 15.17 -14.93 14.69
N GLN A 237 15.01 -13.91 15.51
CA GLN A 237 13.72 -13.24 15.70
C GLN A 237 13.30 -12.46 14.44
N LEU A 238 14.23 -11.79 13.75
CA LEU A 238 13.96 -11.14 12.47
C LEU A 238 13.53 -12.15 11.40
N ALA A 239 14.18 -13.31 11.31
CA ALA A 239 13.78 -14.38 10.39
C ALA A 239 12.38 -14.91 10.68
N ASN A 240 12.03 -15.07 11.95
CA ASN A 240 10.68 -15.48 12.34
C ASN A 240 9.65 -14.38 12.03
N ALA A 241 9.94 -13.12 12.30
CA ALA A 241 9.08 -11.99 11.97
C ALA A 241 8.80 -11.90 10.47
N LEU A 242 9.84 -12.05 9.63
CA LEU A 242 9.73 -12.10 8.18
C LEU A 242 8.84 -13.25 7.73
N SER A 243 9.11 -14.45 8.24
CA SER A 243 8.37 -15.64 7.87
C SER A 243 6.90 -15.58 8.26
N LEU A 244 6.60 -15.21 9.51
CA LEU A 244 5.22 -15.06 10.00
C LEU A 244 4.43 -14.04 9.17
N THR A 245 5.07 -12.94 8.78
CA THR A 245 4.46 -11.91 7.95
C THR A 245 4.21 -12.42 6.55
N LEU A 246 5.22 -13.00 5.89
CA LEU A 246 5.16 -13.40 4.49
C LEU A 246 4.12 -14.49 4.23
N VAL A 247 4.09 -15.53 5.07
CA VAL A 247 3.20 -16.69 4.84
C VAL A 247 1.74 -16.39 5.15
N ALA A 248 1.45 -15.33 5.90
CA ALA A 248 0.10 -14.99 6.31
C ALA A 248 -0.55 -13.91 5.43
N HIS A 249 0.24 -13.03 4.76
CA HIS A 249 -0.30 -11.78 4.25
C HIS A 249 0.31 -11.32 2.92
N MET A 250 -0.40 -11.61 1.85
CA MET A 250 -0.10 -11.11 0.51
C MET A 250 -1.33 -10.35 -0.01
N PRO A 251 -1.33 -9.01 -0.07
CA PRO A 251 -2.50 -8.24 -0.50
C PRO A 251 -2.81 -8.47 -1.98
N MET A 252 -4.08 -8.72 -2.31
CA MET A 252 -4.51 -8.94 -3.69
C MET A 252 -4.87 -7.63 -4.39
N LYS A 253 -4.44 -7.47 -5.66
CA LYS A 253 -4.65 -6.28 -6.49
C LYS A 253 -6.13 -6.02 -6.85
N VAL A 254 -7.03 -6.93 -6.53
CA VAL A 254 -8.47 -6.70 -6.70
C VAL A 254 -8.98 -5.47 -5.92
N SER A 255 -8.25 -5.03 -4.91
CA SER A 255 -8.50 -3.77 -4.19
C SER A 255 -8.49 -2.53 -5.09
N HIS A 256 -7.82 -2.59 -6.26
CA HIS A 256 -7.71 -1.51 -7.24
C HIS A 256 -8.51 -1.74 -8.53
N ALA A 257 -9.26 -2.84 -8.64
CA ALA A 257 -10.02 -3.18 -9.84
C ALA A 257 -11.51 -2.85 -9.68
N GLY A 258 -12.12 -2.35 -10.73
CA GLY A 258 -13.56 -2.10 -10.78
C GLY A 258 -14.01 -0.88 -9.96
N ALA A 259 -15.19 -0.98 -9.35
CA ALA A 259 -15.68 0.01 -8.39
C ALA A 259 -14.92 -0.15 -7.07
N LEU A 260 -14.21 0.91 -6.66
CA LEU A 260 -13.35 0.85 -5.49
C LEU A 260 -14.12 1.06 -4.20
N SER A 261 -13.62 0.47 -3.12
CA SER A 261 -14.17 0.57 -1.76
C SER A 261 -13.17 1.23 -0.82
N HIS A 262 -13.55 1.46 0.42
CA HIS A 262 -12.64 1.91 1.48
C HIS A 262 -11.36 1.06 1.57
N TRP A 263 -11.46 -0.23 1.20
CA TRP A 263 -10.33 -1.15 1.28
C TRP A 263 -9.17 -0.80 0.34
N LYS A 264 -9.43 -0.03 -0.73
CA LYS A 264 -8.37 0.53 -1.60
C LYS A 264 -7.29 1.28 -0.82
N GLY A 265 -7.68 2.05 0.19
CA GLY A 265 -6.77 2.77 1.07
C GLY A 265 -6.38 2.02 2.34
N CYS A 266 -6.81 0.76 2.53
CA CYS A 266 -6.60 0.03 3.77
C CYS A 266 -5.85 -1.30 3.60
N HIS A 267 -5.74 -1.84 2.38
CA HIS A 267 -5.15 -3.17 2.15
C HIS A 267 -3.66 -3.25 2.51
N SER A 268 -2.88 -2.25 2.12
CA SER A 268 -1.46 -2.14 2.49
C SER A 268 -1.29 -1.86 3.99
N SER A 269 -2.19 -1.06 4.57
CA SER A 269 -2.20 -0.82 6.01
C SER A 269 -2.44 -2.11 6.81
N GLU A 270 -3.23 -3.05 6.26
CA GLU A 270 -3.43 -4.37 6.86
C GLU A 270 -2.16 -5.23 6.77
N ALA A 271 -1.42 -5.18 5.66
CA ALA A 271 -0.13 -5.84 5.55
C ALA A 271 0.87 -5.31 6.58
N VAL A 272 0.90 -3.98 6.77
CA VAL A 272 1.73 -3.31 7.80
C VAL A 272 1.28 -3.70 9.21
N ARG A 273 -0.04 -3.70 9.50
CA ARG A 273 -0.59 -4.16 10.78
C ARG A 273 -0.16 -5.59 11.10
N CYS A 274 -0.33 -6.48 10.13
CA CYS A 274 0.08 -7.88 10.25
C CYS A 274 1.57 -8.01 10.52
N ALA A 275 2.41 -7.22 9.84
CA ALA A 275 3.85 -7.22 10.04
C ALA A 275 4.25 -6.76 11.44
N VAL A 276 3.64 -5.69 11.96
CA VAL A 276 3.86 -5.24 13.35
C VAL A 276 3.46 -6.33 14.33
N PHE A 277 2.29 -6.95 14.17
CA PHE A 277 1.82 -8.05 15.02
C PHE A 277 2.74 -9.27 14.95
N SER A 278 3.14 -9.69 13.74
CA SER A 278 4.08 -10.81 13.54
C SER A 278 5.45 -10.54 14.19
N THR A 279 5.91 -9.29 14.15
CA THR A 279 7.17 -8.87 14.76
C THR A 279 7.09 -8.93 16.30
N LEU A 280 5.94 -8.53 16.88
CA LEU A 280 5.68 -8.67 18.31
C LEU A 280 5.63 -10.15 18.72
N LEU A 281 4.98 -11.02 17.92
CA LEU A 281 4.97 -12.48 18.17
C LEU A 281 6.38 -13.07 18.14
N ALA A 282 7.19 -12.71 17.15
CA ALA A 282 8.57 -13.18 17.02
C ALA A 282 9.44 -12.69 18.19
N ARG A 283 9.21 -11.47 18.68
CA ARG A 283 9.87 -10.94 19.88
C ARG A 283 9.59 -11.80 21.11
N GLU A 284 8.36 -12.28 21.26
CA GLU A 284 7.97 -13.18 22.36
C GLU A 284 8.35 -14.66 22.11
N GLY A 285 9.05 -14.95 21.01
CA GLY A 285 9.61 -16.27 20.72
C GLY A 285 8.76 -17.16 19.82
N MET A 286 7.70 -16.62 19.17
CA MET A 286 6.95 -17.39 18.18
C MET A 286 7.80 -17.65 16.94
N THR A 287 7.77 -18.89 16.45
CA THR A 287 8.54 -19.32 15.29
C THR A 287 7.64 -19.45 14.05
N GLY A 288 8.18 -19.05 12.89
CA GLY A 288 7.58 -19.29 11.58
C GLY A 288 8.28 -20.40 10.81
N PRO A 289 7.80 -20.79 9.63
CA PRO A 289 8.50 -21.68 8.71
C PRO A 289 9.92 -21.17 8.40
N ALA A 290 10.91 -22.07 8.49
CA ALA A 290 12.32 -21.67 8.31
C ALA A 290 12.67 -21.24 6.88
N GLN A 291 11.89 -21.69 5.90
CA GLN A 291 12.15 -21.48 4.46
C GLN A 291 10.90 -20.90 3.76
N PRO A 292 10.49 -19.66 4.11
CA PRO A 292 9.26 -19.09 3.59
C PRO A 292 9.32 -18.74 2.09
N PHE A 293 10.51 -18.53 1.53
CA PHE A 293 10.70 -18.26 0.09
C PHE A 293 10.97 -19.52 -0.71
N GLU A 294 11.99 -20.33 -0.34
CA GLU A 294 12.57 -21.39 -1.16
C GLU A 294 12.09 -22.77 -0.76
N GLY A 295 11.44 -22.91 0.38
CA GLY A 295 10.93 -24.18 0.89
C GLY A 295 9.77 -24.72 0.07
N ARG A 296 9.47 -26.00 0.24
CA ARG A 296 8.29 -26.63 -0.36
C ARG A 296 7.02 -25.87 0.04
N GLN A 297 6.24 -25.45 -0.94
CA GLN A 297 5.07 -24.57 -0.79
C GLN A 297 5.41 -23.17 -0.25
N GLY A 298 6.68 -22.76 -0.36
CA GLY A 298 7.12 -21.40 -0.11
C GLY A 298 6.73 -20.45 -1.25
N LEU A 299 7.04 -19.17 -1.06
CA LEU A 299 6.61 -18.11 -1.99
C LEU A 299 6.98 -18.40 -3.44
N PHE A 300 8.19 -18.94 -3.70
CA PHE A 300 8.68 -19.20 -5.06
C PHE A 300 7.90 -20.27 -5.84
N GLU A 301 7.20 -21.17 -5.15
CA GLU A 301 6.29 -22.12 -5.83
C GLU A 301 5.00 -21.44 -6.33
N HIS A 302 4.64 -20.28 -5.75
CA HIS A 302 3.43 -19.54 -6.13
C HIS A 302 3.69 -18.44 -7.17
N ILE A 303 4.81 -17.72 -7.05
CA ILE A 303 5.10 -16.56 -7.91
C ILE A 303 6.32 -16.74 -8.83
N GLY A 304 7.01 -17.86 -8.75
CA GLY A 304 8.29 -18.12 -9.43
C GLY A 304 9.49 -17.64 -8.60
N ARG A 305 10.69 -18.13 -8.96
CA ARG A 305 11.92 -17.69 -8.32
C ARG A 305 12.19 -16.24 -8.64
N PHE A 306 12.71 -15.52 -7.67
CA PHE A 306 13.23 -14.17 -7.88
C PHE A 306 14.33 -14.20 -8.97
N LYS A 307 14.42 -13.10 -9.71
CA LYS A 307 15.64 -12.71 -10.41
C LYS A 307 16.74 -12.57 -9.35
N GLU A 308 17.82 -11.97 -9.66
CA GLU A 308 18.84 -11.70 -8.65
C GLU A 308 18.34 -10.68 -7.61
N LEU A 309 18.40 -11.03 -6.32
CA LEU A 309 18.07 -10.12 -5.23
C LEU A 309 19.33 -9.34 -4.82
N HIS A 310 19.30 -8.03 -5.00
CA HIS A 310 20.37 -7.13 -4.59
C HIS A 310 19.98 -6.34 -3.34
N LEU A 311 20.78 -6.43 -2.28
CA LEU A 311 20.66 -5.62 -1.07
C LEU A 311 22.03 -5.03 -0.70
N PRO A 312 22.20 -3.68 -0.74
CA PRO A 312 21.18 -2.69 -1.08
C PRO A 312 20.68 -2.83 -2.53
N ALA A 313 19.47 -2.26 -2.81
CA ALA A 313 18.85 -2.35 -4.12
C ALA A 313 19.73 -1.69 -5.19
N ALA A 314 19.97 -2.42 -6.28
CA ALA A 314 20.84 -1.96 -7.34
C ALA A 314 20.38 -0.61 -7.93
N SER A 315 21.29 0.35 -7.98
CA SER A 315 21.09 1.64 -8.62
C SER A 315 22.35 2.05 -9.35
N PRO A 316 22.28 2.48 -10.63
CA PRO A 316 23.46 2.88 -11.40
C PRO A 316 24.25 4.04 -10.79
N ASP A 317 23.58 4.91 -10.04
CA ASP A 317 24.17 6.09 -9.40
C ASP A 317 24.42 5.93 -7.90
N GLY A 318 24.25 4.72 -7.35
CA GLY A 318 24.48 4.41 -5.94
C GLY A 318 23.45 4.98 -4.96
N ARG A 319 22.34 5.60 -5.45
CA ARG A 319 21.29 6.12 -4.59
C ARG A 319 20.45 4.98 -4.01
N MET A 320 20.10 5.11 -2.74
CA MET A 320 19.16 4.24 -2.09
C MET A 320 17.72 4.43 -2.63
N VAL A 321 16.85 3.44 -2.42
CA VAL A 321 15.46 3.46 -2.91
C VAL A 321 14.73 4.73 -2.49
N VAL A 322 14.81 5.12 -1.22
CA VAL A 322 14.16 6.33 -0.71
C VAL A 322 14.59 7.61 -1.44
N GLN A 323 15.82 7.69 -1.92
CA GLN A 323 16.33 8.83 -2.71
C GLN A 323 15.87 8.84 -4.16
N ARG A 324 15.14 7.80 -4.59
CA ARG A 324 14.57 7.62 -5.92
C ARG A 324 13.04 7.67 -5.93
N MET A 325 12.43 7.89 -4.75
CA MET A 325 10.98 8.06 -4.64
C MET A 325 10.53 9.40 -5.21
N GLY A 326 9.37 9.40 -5.84
CA GLY A 326 8.64 10.61 -6.20
C GLY A 326 7.51 10.85 -5.21
N PHE A 327 7.04 12.10 -5.14
CA PHE A 327 5.90 12.48 -4.31
C PHE A 327 4.77 12.99 -5.17
N LYS A 328 3.54 12.61 -4.88
CA LYS A 328 2.36 13.04 -5.64
C LYS A 328 2.02 14.50 -5.35
N ARG A 329 1.75 15.25 -6.41
CA ARG A 329 1.29 16.66 -6.35
C ARG A 329 -0.21 16.77 -6.16
N PHE A 330 -0.95 15.79 -6.65
CA PHE A 330 -2.41 15.72 -6.60
C PHE A 330 -2.86 14.50 -5.80
N PRO A 331 -3.95 14.60 -5.01
CA PRO A 331 -4.48 13.47 -4.24
C PRO A 331 -5.28 12.50 -5.13
N SER A 332 -4.60 11.85 -6.07
CA SER A 332 -5.19 10.96 -7.08
C SER A 332 -4.20 9.88 -7.54
N GLU A 333 -4.70 8.93 -8.29
CA GLU A 333 -3.94 7.80 -8.84
C GLU A 333 -2.71 8.25 -9.62
N GLY A 334 -1.64 7.42 -9.62
CA GLY A 334 -0.33 7.74 -10.16
C GLY A 334 -0.32 8.18 -11.64
N SER A 335 -1.03 7.46 -12.51
CA SER A 335 -1.06 7.77 -13.94
C SER A 335 -1.80 9.08 -14.27
N THR A 336 -2.56 9.62 -13.30
CA THR A 336 -3.25 10.92 -13.48
C THR A 336 -2.32 12.11 -13.28
N GLN A 337 -1.22 11.96 -12.53
CA GLN A 337 -0.35 13.06 -12.10
C GLN A 337 0.16 13.89 -13.31
N SER A 338 0.73 13.22 -14.30
CA SER A 338 1.30 13.86 -15.47
C SER A 338 0.26 14.60 -16.31
N ILE A 339 -0.93 14.04 -16.44
CA ILE A 339 -2.04 14.66 -17.15
C ILE A 339 -2.50 15.93 -16.42
N LEU A 340 -2.60 15.87 -15.10
CA LEU A 340 -3.01 17.03 -14.30
C LEU A 340 -2.00 18.17 -14.40
N GLU A 341 -0.71 17.87 -14.50
CA GLU A 341 0.33 18.89 -14.75
C GLU A 341 0.21 19.59 -16.12
N LEU A 342 -0.45 18.97 -17.09
CA LEU A 342 -0.70 19.58 -18.40
C LEU A 342 -1.94 20.48 -18.43
N THR A 343 -2.87 20.31 -17.49
CA THR A 343 -4.16 21.02 -17.50
C THR A 343 -4.06 22.55 -17.42
N PRO A 344 -3.10 23.19 -16.73
CA PRO A 344 -2.93 24.64 -16.75
C PRO A 344 -2.68 25.20 -18.16
N GLN A 345 -1.92 24.48 -19.01
CA GLN A 345 -1.65 24.90 -20.37
C GLN A 345 -2.90 24.83 -21.26
N ILE A 346 -3.79 23.85 -20.99
CA ILE A 346 -5.06 23.73 -21.70
C ILE A 346 -6.00 24.86 -21.28
N ARG A 347 -6.10 25.15 -19.99
CA ARG A 347 -6.90 26.26 -19.46
C ARG A 347 -6.44 27.64 -19.96
N ALA A 348 -5.14 27.83 -20.16
CA ALA A 348 -4.59 29.04 -20.74
C ALA A 348 -4.95 29.20 -22.24
N TRP A 349 -5.20 28.07 -22.93
CA TRP A 349 -5.54 28.06 -24.35
C TRP A 349 -7.05 28.14 -24.63
N THR A 350 -7.88 27.45 -23.81
CA THR A 350 -9.33 27.39 -24.01
C THR A 350 -10.09 27.23 -22.71
N LYS A 351 -11.37 27.63 -22.70
CA LYS A 351 -12.27 27.39 -21.57
C LYS A 351 -12.89 25.98 -21.65
N ALA A 352 -13.25 25.40 -20.52
CA ALA A 352 -13.87 24.07 -20.45
C ALA A 352 -15.18 23.96 -21.26
N GLU A 353 -15.98 25.03 -21.30
CA GLU A 353 -17.22 25.12 -22.08
C GLU A 353 -17.03 25.03 -23.59
N ASP A 354 -15.89 25.53 -24.08
CA ASP A 354 -15.56 25.57 -25.51
C ASP A 354 -14.95 24.25 -26.02
N ILE A 355 -14.63 23.31 -25.13
CA ILE A 355 -14.09 21.99 -25.48
C ILE A 355 -15.18 21.18 -26.18
N ALA A 356 -14.83 20.65 -27.37
CA ALA A 356 -15.65 19.71 -28.12
C ALA A 356 -15.31 18.26 -27.73
N SER A 357 -14.03 17.89 -27.65
CA SER A 357 -13.56 16.56 -27.25
C SER A 357 -12.16 16.60 -26.65
N ILE A 358 -11.87 15.60 -25.83
CA ILE A 358 -10.56 15.32 -25.25
C ILE A 358 -10.25 13.85 -25.52
N TYR A 359 -9.06 13.57 -26.04
CA TYR A 359 -8.55 12.20 -26.15
C TYR A 359 -7.26 12.06 -25.34
N VAL A 360 -7.26 11.11 -24.41
CA VAL A 360 -6.14 10.78 -23.52
C VAL A 360 -5.56 9.44 -23.95
N GLN A 361 -4.25 9.40 -24.11
CA GLN A 361 -3.50 8.17 -24.41
C GLN A 361 -2.52 7.90 -23.27
N LEU A 362 -2.51 6.66 -22.79
CA LEU A 362 -1.75 6.19 -21.63
C LEU A 362 -1.03 4.87 -21.95
N PRO A 363 -0.03 4.47 -21.15
CA PRO A 363 0.39 3.09 -21.07
C PRO A 363 -0.79 2.16 -20.77
N HIS A 364 -0.69 0.91 -21.23
CA HIS A 364 -1.80 -0.06 -21.10
C HIS A 364 -2.31 -0.21 -19.67
N ASP A 365 -1.40 -0.35 -18.69
CA ASP A 365 -1.78 -0.57 -17.29
C ASP A 365 -2.45 0.67 -16.68
N GLY A 366 -1.92 1.87 -16.94
CA GLY A 366 -2.54 3.12 -16.50
C GLY A 366 -3.94 3.33 -17.11
N TRP A 367 -4.15 2.90 -18.36
CA TRP A 367 -5.47 2.90 -18.98
C TRP A 367 -6.43 1.93 -18.28
N LEU A 368 -6.00 0.70 -17.99
CA LEU A 368 -6.83 -0.29 -17.28
C LEU A 368 -7.21 0.18 -15.87
N GLU A 369 -6.31 0.81 -15.15
CA GLU A 369 -6.54 1.26 -13.77
C GLU A 369 -7.41 2.51 -13.69
N THR A 370 -7.34 3.41 -14.68
CA THR A 370 -7.98 4.74 -14.60
C THR A 370 -9.19 4.92 -15.54
N ALA A 371 -9.49 3.95 -16.41
CA ALA A 371 -10.55 4.06 -17.40
C ALA A 371 -11.36 2.77 -17.61
N ASP A 372 -11.31 1.81 -16.68
CA ASP A 372 -12.24 0.68 -16.65
C ASP A 372 -13.69 1.17 -16.40
N PRO A 373 -14.74 0.38 -16.72
CA PRO A 373 -16.11 0.89 -16.77
C PRO A 373 -16.59 1.69 -15.56
N PRO A 374 -16.31 1.31 -14.30
CA PRO A 374 -16.76 2.09 -13.14
C PRO A 374 -16.15 3.49 -13.04
N LYS A 375 -14.98 3.74 -13.64
CA LYS A 375 -14.31 5.04 -13.62
C LYS A 375 -15.04 6.11 -14.47
N TRP A 376 -15.96 5.69 -15.34
CA TRP A 376 -16.80 6.59 -16.14
C TRP A 376 -18.04 7.09 -15.39
N ASP A 377 -18.39 6.45 -14.27
CA ASP A 377 -19.48 6.88 -13.38
C ASP A 377 -19.08 6.72 -11.91
N PRO A 378 -18.03 7.42 -11.44
CA PRO A 378 -17.61 7.32 -10.04
C PRO A 378 -18.73 7.78 -9.10
N ARG A 379 -18.95 7.03 -8.01
CA ARG A 379 -19.97 7.27 -7.01
C ARG A 379 -19.43 7.56 -5.62
N ASN A 380 -18.17 7.23 -5.39
CA ASN A 380 -17.42 7.47 -4.16
C ASN A 380 -16.05 8.06 -4.46
N ARG A 381 -15.37 8.50 -3.40
CA ARG A 381 -14.05 9.11 -3.51
C ARG A 381 -13.03 8.16 -4.14
N GLU A 382 -12.99 6.92 -3.66
CA GLU A 382 -11.98 5.94 -4.04
C GLU A 382 -12.04 5.60 -5.54
N THR A 383 -13.23 5.60 -6.13
CA THR A 383 -13.39 5.44 -7.58
C THR A 383 -13.08 6.73 -8.33
N ALA A 384 -13.43 7.90 -7.76
CA ALA A 384 -13.27 9.20 -8.40
C ALA A 384 -11.79 9.61 -8.50
N ASP A 385 -10.97 9.35 -7.48
CA ASP A 385 -9.54 9.68 -7.50
C ASP A 385 -8.73 8.77 -8.44
N HIS A 386 -9.32 7.65 -8.88
CA HIS A 386 -8.81 6.75 -9.93
C HIS A 386 -9.48 6.96 -11.29
N SER A 387 -10.39 7.92 -11.42
CA SER A 387 -11.10 8.18 -12.68
C SER A 387 -10.37 9.24 -13.51
N MET A 388 -9.65 8.83 -14.55
CA MET A 388 -9.01 9.76 -15.50
C MET A 388 -9.99 10.79 -16.04
N PRO A 389 -11.20 10.42 -16.56
CA PRO A 389 -12.13 11.42 -17.06
C PRO A 389 -12.63 12.37 -15.97
N TYR A 390 -12.79 11.91 -14.73
CA TYR A 390 -13.25 12.74 -13.62
C TYR A 390 -12.20 13.80 -13.23
N VAL A 391 -10.97 13.36 -12.95
CA VAL A 391 -9.92 14.28 -12.48
C VAL A 391 -9.55 15.32 -13.53
N ILE A 392 -9.55 14.96 -14.83
CA ILE A 392 -9.35 15.92 -15.91
C ILE A 392 -10.49 16.95 -15.98
N ALA A 393 -11.74 16.49 -15.87
CA ALA A 393 -12.90 17.39 -15.90
C ALA A 393 -12.86 18.38 -14.74
N VAL A 394 -12.55 17.94 -13.53
CA VAL A 394 -12.37 18.81 -12.35
C VAL A 394 -11.23 19.79 -12.57
N ALA A 395 -10.04 19.32 -12.99
CA ALA A 395 -8.90 20.17 -13.21
C ALA A 395 -9.16 21.28 -14.25
N LEU A 396 -9.89 20.97 -15.32
CA LEU A 396 -10.22 21.94 -16.36
C LEU A 396 -11.28 22.96 -15.92
N ILE A 397 -12.21 22.57 -15.05
CA ILE A 397 -13.25 23.46 -14.54
C ILE A 397 -12.69 24.32 -13.40
N ASP A 398 -12.10 23.71 -12.37
CA ASP A 398 -11.68 24.38 -11.14
C ASP A 398 -10.28 24.98 -11.22
N GLY A 399 -9.41 24.44 -12.08
CA GLY A 399 -8.00 24.82 -12.20
C GLY A 399 -7.07 24.08 -11.27
N ASP A 400 -7.61 23.19 -10.42
CA ASP A 400 -6.87 22.38 -9.50
C ASP A 400 -7.63 21.07 -9.20
N VAL A 401 -6.94 20.07 -8.66
CA VAL A 401 -7.51 18.87 -8.06
C VAL A 401 -6.95 18.74 -6.66
N TYR A 402 -7.84 18.83 -5.68
CA TYR A 402 -7.44 18.74 -4.28
C TYR A 402 -8.42 17.89 -3.45
N LEU A 403 -8.26 17.88 -2.12
CA LEU A 403 -9.03 17.01 -1.23
C LEU A 403 -10.55 17.24 -1.31
N ASP A 404 -10.99 18.46 -1.48
CA ASP A 404 -12.40 18.85 -1.65
C ASP A 404 -13.00 18.54 -3.03
N SER A 405 -12.15 18.26 -4.02
CA SER A 405 -12.58 17.78 -5.33
C SER A 405 -13.34 16.46 -5.28
N PHE A 406 -13.18 15.68 -4.22
CA PHE A 406 -13.73 14.33 -4.07
C PHE A 406 -14.91 14.26 -3.09
N THR A 407 -15.56 15.38 -2.79
CA THR A 407 -16.80 15.36 -2.01
C THR A 407 -17.95 14.73 -2.80
N PRO A 408 -18.94 14.07 -2.15
CA PRO A 408 -20.08 13.47 -2.85
C PRO A 408 -20.81 14.47 -3.76
N LYS A 409 -20.94 15.73 -3.31
CA LYS A 409 -21.55 16.81 -4.10
C LYS A 409 -20.76 17.10 -5.37
N ARG A 410 -19.43 17.18 -5.26
CA ARG A 410 -18.55 17.49 -6.42
C ARG A 410 -18.51 16.32 -7.41
N ILE A 411 -18.44 15.09 -6.93
CA ILE A 411 -18.48 13.88 -7.76
C ILE A 411 -19.75 13.83 -8.63
N GLN A 412 -20.87 14.32 -8.12
CA GLN A 412 -22.16 14.32 -8.82
C GLN A 412 -22.47 15.66 -9.55
N ASP A 413 -21.54 16.60 -9.59
CA ASP A 413 -21.73 17.90 -10.22
C ASP A 413 -22.05 17.75 -11.72
N PRO A 414 -23.19 18.28 -12.20
CA PRO A 414 -23.60 18.15 -13.59
C PRO A 414 -22.62 18.78 -14.60
N ALA A 415 -21.86 19.83 -14.21
CA ALA A 415 -20.87 20.45 -15.10
C ALA A 415 -19.68 19.51 -15.31
N VAL A 416 -19.20 18.88 -14.24
CA VAL A 416 -18.13 17.86 -14.30
C VAL A 416 -18.59 16.69 -15.16
N ARG A 417 -19.79 16.16 -14.91
CA ARG A 417 -20.35 15.01 -15.65
C ARG A 417 -20.46 15.30 -17.15
N ARG A 418 -20.99 16.45 -17.53
CA ARG A 418 -21.05 16.85 -18.95
C ARG A 418 -19.68 16.99 -19.63
N LEU A 419 -18.64 17.38 -18.89
CA LEU A 419 -17.30 17.45 -19.47
C LEU A 419 -16.69 16.04 -19.59
N MET A 420 -16.94 15.17 -18.63
CA MET A 420 -16.53 13.75 -18.71
C MET A 420 -17.05 13.05 -19.97
N GLU A 421 -18.28 13.33 -20.40
CA GLU A 421 -18.88 12.77 -21.62
C GLU A 421 -18.10 13.11 -22.91
N LYS A 422 -17.27 14.16 -22.88
CA LYS A 422 -16.43 14.58 -24.02
C LYS A 422 -15.03 13.98 -23.98
N ILE A 423 -14.69 13.23 -22.93
CA ILE A 423 -13.38 12.63 -22.74
C ILE A 423 -13.42 11.19 -23.24
N THR A 424 -12.37 10.77 -23.89
CA THR A 424 -12.09 9.36 -24.22
C THR A 424 -10.68 9.03 -23.78
N VAL A 425 -10.47 7.82 -23.29
CA VAL A 425 -9.17 7.34 -22.81
C VAL A 425 -8.85 6.03 -23.49
N GLY A 426 -7.64 5.88 -24.00
CA GLY A 426 -7.19 4.67 -24.67
C GLY A 426 -5.71 4.36 -24.43
N PRO A 427 -5.30 3.10 -24.64
CA PRO A 427 -3.90 2.74 -24.55
C PRO A 427 -3.12 3.21 -25.78
N ASP A 428 -1.85 3.57 -25.57
CA ASP A 428 -0.90 3.81 -26.65
C ASP A 428 0.37 2.96 -26.38
N PRO A 429 0.67 1.95 -27.22
CA PRO A 429 1.80 1.06 -27.01
C PRO A 429 3.18 1.74 -27.12
N ARG A 430 3.24 3.00 -27.61
CA ARG A 430 4.47 3.79 -27.65
C ARG A 430 4.78 4.41 -26.29
N LEU A 431 3.80 4.54 -25.40
CA LEU A 431 3.95 5.05 -24.05
C LEU A 431 4.28 3.85 -23.14
N THR A 432 5.54 3.71 -22.80
CA THR A 432 6.04 2.52 -22.07
C THR A 432 6.39 2.78 -20.61
N TYR A 433 6.38 4.06 -20.19
CA TYR A 433 6.70 4.44 -18.82
C TYR A 433 5.44 4.83 -18.07
N GLN A 434 5.33 4.39 -16.83
CA GLN A 434 4.31 4.88 -15.94
C GLN A 434 4.44 6.41 -15.81
N GLY A 435 3.34 7.15 -16.05
CA GLY A 435 3.34 8.60 -16.09
C GLY A 435 3.54 9.20 -17.49
N ALA A 436 3.93 8.42 -18.50
CA ALA A 436 3.89 8.89 -19.88
C ALA A 436 2.43 9.07 -20.31
N ALA A 437 2.12 10.19 -20.95
CA ALA A 437 0.76 10.49 -21.37
C ALA A 437 0.74 11.43 -22.57
N ARG A 438 -0.31 11.30 -23.39
CA ARG A 438 -0.60 12.23 -24.48
C ARG A 438 -2.04 12.69 -24.41
N LEU A 439 -2.25 13.98 -24.56
CA LEU A 439 -3.54 14.63 -24.46
C LEU A 439 -3.80 15.44 -25.74
N THR A 440 -4.90 15.14 -26.42
CA THR A 440 -5.39 15.88 -27.58
C THR A 440 -6.71 16.55 -27.23
N VAL A 441 -6.77 17.88 -27.29
CA VAL A 441 -7.97 18.68 -27.01
C VAL A 441 -8.43 19.36 -28.28
N ARG A 442 -9.72 19.23 -28.62
CA ARG A 442 -10.37 19.93 -29.74
C ARG A 442 -11.44 20.86 -29.20
N THR A 443 -11.48 22.06 -29.75
CA THR A 443 -12.51 23.06 -29.43
C THR A 443 -13.68 23.01 -30.43
N LYS A 444 -14.82 23.57 -30.02
CA LYS A 444 -16.01 23.72 -30.86
C LYS A 444 -15.74 24.59 -32.11
N ALA A 445 -14.77 25.50 -32.03
CA ALA A 445 -14.33 26.37 -33.15
C ALA A 445 -13.36 25.66 -34.09
N GLY A 446 -13.03 24.38 -33.89
CA GLY A 446 -12.14 23.60 -34.74
C GLY A 446 -10.65 23.69 -34.39
N GLY A 447 -10.27 24.41 -33.34
CA GLY A 447 -8.89 24.43 -32.84
C GLY A 447 -8.48 23.10 -32.24
N GLU A 448 -7.20 22.73 -32.38
CA GLU A 448 -6.62 21.52 -31.79
C GLU A 448 -5.35 21.86 -31.00
N LEU A 449 -5.20 21.32 -29.83
CA LEU A 449 -3.99 21.38 -29.01
C LEU A 449 -3.57 19.95 -28.61
N VAL A 450 -2.31 19.62 -28.87
CA VAL A 450 -1.71 18.36 -28.44
C VAL A 450 -0.64 18.66 -27.40
N LYS A 451 -0.70 17.94 -26.27
CA LYS A 451 0.31 17.95 -25.23
C LYS A 451 0.75 16.53 -24.93
N GLU A 452 2.01 16.36 -24.65
CA GLU A 452 2.62 15.07 -24.36
C GLU A 452 3.61 15.24 -23.22
N THR A 453 3.66 14.25 -22.35
CA THR A 453 4.70 14.11 -21.34
C THR A 453 5.29 12.70 -21.41
N LEU A 454 6.60 12.63 -21.46
CA LEU A 454 7.35 11.38 -21.41
C LEU A 454 8.10 11.24 -20.08
N VAL A 455 7.79 12.12 -19.13
CA VAL A 455 8.46 12.15 -17.83
C VAL A 455 7.97 10.99 -16.99
N HIS A 456 8.90 10.24 -16.43
CA HIS A 456 8.61 9.21 -15.44
C HIS A 456 7.88 9.85 -14.24
N LEU A 457 6.91 9.17 -13.62
CA LEU A 457 6.18 9.61 -12.41
C LEU A 457 7.09 10.08 -11.26
N ASN A 458 8.35 9.71 -11.32
CA ASN A 458 9.35 9.98 -10.28
C ASN A 458 10.05 11.34 -10.49
N THR A 459 9.36 12.38 -10.99
CA THR A 459 9.94 13.73 -10.91
C THR A 459 10.01 14.11 -9.43
N PRO A 460 11.22 14.18 -8.83
CA PRO A 460 11.33 14.49 -7.41
C PRO A 460 10.73 15.86 -7.13
N MET A 461 9.90 15.95 -6.11
CA MET A 461 9.56 17.25 -5.53
C MET A 461 10.79 17.79 -4.80
N THR A 462 11.02 19.09 -4.94
CA THR A 462 11.99 19.77 -4.10
C THR A 462 11.52 19.81 -2.65
N ARG A 463 12.44 19.95 -1.70
CA ARG A 463 12.10 20.16 -0.29
C ARG A 463 11.09 21.29 -0.08
N GLN A 464 11.20 22.40 -0.85
CA GLN A 464 10.25 23.50 -0.78
C GLN A 464 8.84 23.09 -1.21
N GLU A 465 8.70 22.27 -2.25
CA GLU A 465 7.40 21.77 -2.70
C GLU A 465 6.78 20.80 -1.68
N ILE A 466 7.59 19.95 -1.04
CA ILE A 466 7.12 19.04 0.04
C ILE A 466 6.64 19.86 1.25
N VAL A 467 7.38 20.89 1.65
CA VAL A 467 6.97 21.81 2.71
C VAL A 467 5.69 22.56 2.31
N ALA A 468 5.57 23.01 1.07
CA ALA A 468 4.36 23.68 0.59
C ALA A 468 3.15 22.73 0.62
N LYS A 469 3.34 21.46 0.24
CA LYS A 469 2.32 20.42 0.35
C LYS A 469 1.88 20.20 1.80
N PHE A 470 2.83 20.03 2.72
CA PHE A 470 2.54 19.90 4.16
C PHE A 470 1.75 21.10 4.71
N ASN A 471 2.22 22.31 4.41
CA ASN A 471 1.55 23.53 4.86
C ASN A 471 0.12 23.62 4.30
N ARG A 472 -0.08 23.30 3.03
CA ARG A 472 -1.40 23.29 2.39
C ARG A 472 -2.36 22.29 3.03
N VAL A 473 -1.88 21.08 3.32
CA VAL A 473 -2.68 20.07 4.03
C VAL A 473 -3.03 20.56 5.44
N CYS A 474 -2.07 21.07 6.18
CA CYS A 474 -2.31 21.61 7.51
C CYS A 474 -3.38 22.71 7.51
N THR A 475 -3.29 23.66 6.57
CA THR A 475 -4.30 24.71 6.40
C THR A 475 -5.68 24.14 6.10
N PHE A 476 -5.76 23.18 5.18
CA PHE A 476 -7.02 22.54 4.78
C PHE A 476 -7.66 21.79 5.97
N MET A 477 -6.84 21.10 6.78
CA MET A 477 -7.27 20.35 7.97
C MET A 477 -7.41 21.20 9.22
N SER A 478 -7.30 22.53 9.12
CA SER A 478 -7.43 23.47 10.25
C SER A 478 -6.43 23.22 11.38
N VAL A 479 -5.22 22.75 11.05
CA VAL A 479 -4.10 22.70 11.98
C VAL A 479 -3.65 24.13 12.26
N SER A 480 -3.44 24.52 13.54
CA SER A 480 -2.97 25.86 13.88
C SER A 480 -1.57 26.14 13.32
N ASP A 481 -1.28 27.41 13.04
CA ASP A 481 0.03 27.81 12.51
C ASP A 481 1.18 27.42 13.46
N GLU A 482 0.99 27.57 14.77
CA GLU A 482 1.97 27.17 15.79
C GLU A 482 2.22 25.66 15.74
N GLN A 483 1.17 24.84 15.71
CA GLN A 483 1.28 23.39 15.66
C GLN A 483 1.91 22.92 14.35
N ARG A 484 1.51 23.53 13.21
CA ARG A 484 2.09 23.25 11.90
C ARG A 484 3.59 23.53 11.88
N ASP A 485 4.02 24.72 12.35
CA ASP A 485 5.41 25.15 12.28
C ASP A 485 6.29 24.33 13.22
N ARG A 486 5.78 23.97 14.41
CA ARG A 486 6.43 23.03 15.31
C ARG A 486 6.57 21.64 14.67
N ALA A 487 5.50 21.06 14.18
CA ALA A 487 5.52 19.75 13.55
C ALA A 487 6.49 19.72 12.37
N ARG A 488 6.44 20.73 11.51
CA ARG A 488 7.38 20.84 10.39
C ARG A 488 8.84 20.84 10.85
N ALA A 489 9.18 21.61 11.86
CA ALA A 489 10.55 21.69 12.37
C ALA A 489 11.03 20.34 12.95
N GLU A 490 10.18 19.64 13.68
CA GLU A 490 10.49 18.35 14.29
C GLU A 490 10.65 17.26 13.21
N TRP A 491 9.72 17.14 12.25
CA TRP A 491 9.76 16.12 11.20
C TRP A 491 10.89 16.35 10.19
N GLN A 492 11.24 17.59 9.87
CA GLN A 492 12.38 17.88 8.99
C GLN A 492 13.74 17.63 9.66
N ASN A 493 13.81 17.70 11.00
CA ASN A 493 15.04 17.52 11.76
C ASN A 493 14.99 16.26 12.64
N LEU A 494 14.44 15.18 12.09
CA LEU A 494 14.22 13.93 12.83
C LEU A 494 15.52 13.39 13.45
N SER A 495 16.67 13.58 12.77
CA SER A 495 17.97 13.14 13.28
C SER A 495 18.33 13.69 14.68
N ALA A 496 17.76 14.84 15.08
CA ALA A 496 17.99 15.45 16.37
C ALA A 496 16.95 15.03 17.44
N VAL A 497 15.87 14.37 17.04
CA VAL A 497 14.79 13.95 17.95
C VAL A 497 15.28 12.79 18.81
N ARG A 498 15.14 12.95 20.12
CA ARG A 498 15.57 11.95 21.11
C ARG A 498 14.56 10.85 21.36
N ASP A 499 13.28 11.16 21.22
CA ASP A 499 12.16 10.22 21.36
C ASP A 499 11.12 10.58 20.29
N ILE A 500 10.85 9.66 19.37
CA ILE A 500 9.89 9.85 18.27
C ILE A 500 8.46 10.08 18.80
N ALA A 501 8.17 9.71 20.02
CA ALA A 501 6.89 10.00 20.66
C ALA A 501 6.62 11.52 20.78
N GLU A 502 7.65 12.37 20.81
CA GLU A 502 7.48 13.83 20.92
C GLU A 502 6.78 14.41 19.69
N PRO A 503 7.30 14.27 18.44
CA PRO A 503 6.64 14.75 17.23
C PRO A 503 5.30 14.06 16.94
N ILE A 504 5.14 12.78 17.33
CA ILE A 504 3.87 12.06 17.19
C ILE A 504 2.81 12.70 18.11
N ARG A 505 3.12 12.93 19.38
CA ARG A 505 2.19 13.55 20.33
C ARG A 505 1.85 15.00 19.95
N ALA A 506 2.75 15.73 19.31
CA ALA A 506 2.48 17.07 18.81
C ALA A 506 1.34 17.10 17.78
N LEU A 507 1.07 15.97 17.09
CA LEU A 507 -0.01 15.78 16.13
C LEU A 507 -1.10 14.80 16.62
N ALA A 508 -1.11 14.43 17.90
CA ALA A 508 -2.14 13.57 18.48
C ALA A 508 -3.55 14.17 18.32
N HIS A 509 -3.66 15.50 18.41
CA HIS A 509 -4.88 16.25 18.20
C HIS A 509 -4.62 17.43 17.29
N PHE A 510 -5.42 17.60 16.26
CA PHE A 510 -5.40 18.77 15.38
C PHE A 510 -6.78 19.02 14.77
N GLY A 511 -6.96 20.22 14.20
CA GLY A 511 -8.21 20.58 13.55
C GLY A 511 -9.39 20.63 14.52
N ARG A 512 -10.57 20.30 14.03
CA ARG A 512 -11.77 20.18 14.85
C ARG A 512 -11.93 18.74 15.31
N PRO A 513 -12.15 18.48 16.61
CA PRO A 513 -12.44 17.13 17.08
C PRO A 513 -13.62 16.54 16.32
N LEU A 514 -13.42 15.38 15.71
CA LEU A 514 -14.50 14.64 15.10
C LEU A 514 -15.16 13.75 16.14
N PRO A 515 -16.50 13.67 16.18
CA PRO A 515 -17.18 12.71 17.04
C PRO A 515 -16.85 11.29 16.58
N LEU A 516 -16.40 10.47 17.51
CA LEU A 516 -16.13 9.04 17.29
C LEU A 516 -17.35 8.19 17.62
#